data_edb9621de9010ef9d4a60e1fe26a98d5
#
_entry.id   edb9621de9010ef9d4a60e1fe26a98d5
#
_cell.length_a   1.000
_cell.length_b   1.000
_cell.length_c   1.000
_cell.angle_alpha   90.00
_cell.angle_beta   90.00
_cell.angle_gamma   90.00
#
_symmetry.space_group_name_H-M   'P 1'
#
loop_
_entity.id
_entity.type
_entity.pdbx_description
1 polymer ?
#
loop_
_entity_poly.entity_id
_entity_poly.type
_entity_poly.pdbx_seq_one_letter_code
_entity_poly.pdbx_strand_id
1 'polypeptide(L)'
;IGTIVHEMVHPFGVPDLYDVEGGYGTGSIGGIDRFGVMANQGGNSGGDLAWPGHISAWTRLQLGWINPTVLDTDGVYELRPVEQNQDMFKIAKGFAEKEYLLLENRQQITGDFDEKFMNPGGVIIYHVDENIWDVFDNGGNMGNFPRGGPFQSGWPGNGRHYPVAVLQADGLYELEQGINGGKSDDIWNQASQVLGPGNGKTYPNTDSYAFGQ
;
A
#
# COMPACT_ATOMS: atom_id res chain seq x y z
N ILE A 1 13.24 2.16 17.52
CA ILE A 1 13.61 0.98 16.68
C ILE A 1 13.04 1.16 15.27
N GLY A 2 11.76 1.54 15.14
CA GLY A 2 11.10 1.71 13.84
C GLY A 2 11.85 2.61 12.88
N THR A 3 12.28 3.80 13.32
CA THR A 3 13.11 4.71 12.51
C THR A 3 14.43 4.08 12.07
N ILE A 4 15.09 3.33 12.96
CA ILE A 4 16.34 2.65 12.61
C ILE A 4 16.10 1.60 11.53
N VAL A 5 15.04 0.81 11.64
CA VAL A 5 14.67 -0.19 10.64
C VAL A 5 14.37 0.47 9.30
N HIS A 6 13.62 1.57 9.29
CA HIS A 6 13.32 2.37 8.12
C HIS A 6 14.61 2.82 7.40
N GLU A 7 15.49 3.50 8.12
CA GLU A 7 16.76 4.02 7.57
C GLU A 7 17.70 2.90 7.08
N MET A 8 17.64 1.73 7.73
CA MET A 8 18.44 0.57 7.31
C MET A 8 17.97 -0.07 6.00
N VAL A 9 16.77 0.22 5.54
CA VAL A 9 16.25 -0.31 4.26
C VAL A 9 16.67 0.57 3.07
N HIS A 10 16.86 1.88 3.26
CA HIS A 10 17.27 2.79 2.19
C HIS A 10 18.57 2.39 1.45
N PRO A 11 19.63 1.90 2.10
CA PRO A 11 20.84 1.43 1.41
C PRO A 11 20.62 0.32 0.37
N PHE A 12 19.48 -0.36 0.42
CA PHE A 12 19.09 -1.36 -0.57
C PHE A 12 18.31 -0.77 -1.75
N GLY A 13 18.20 0.56 -1.84
CA GLY A 13 17.54 1.25 -2.96
C GLY A 13 16.02 1.36 -2.83
N VAL A 14 15.45 1.11 -1.66
CA VAL A 14 14.01 1.26 -1.41
C VAL A 14 13.73 2.71 -0.99
N PRO A 15 12.82 3.42 -1.68
CA PRO A 15 12.44 4.79 -1.34
C PRO A 15 11.45 4.86 -0.19
N ASP A 16 11.21 6.08 0.29
CA ASP A 16 10.09 6.38 1.17
C ASP A 16 8.75 6.07 0.49
N LEU A 17 7.81 5.52 1.25
CA LEU A 17 6.45 5.23 0.81
C LEU A 17 5.40 6.12 1.49
N TYR A 18 5.83 7.20 2.16
CA TYR A 18 4.94 8.26 2.64
C TYR A 18 4.85 9.40 1.63
N ASP A 19 3.79 10.22 1.77
CA ASP A 19 3.61 11.41 0.95
C ASP A 19 4.45 12.58 1.49
N VAL A 20 5.50 12.94 0.78
CA VAL A 20 6.40 14.03 1.16
C VAL A 20 5.81 15.44 0.90
N GLU A 21 4.74 15.55 0.10
CA GLU A 21 4.14 16.83 -0.26
C GLU A 21 2.82 17.13 0.50
N GLY A 22 2.12 16.14 1.03
CA GLY A 22 0.71 16.28 1.40
C GLY A 22 0.32 16.15 2.86
N GLY A 23 1.10 15.59 3.72
CA GLY A 23 0.66 15.13 5.06
C GLY A 23 0.81 16.08 6.23
N TYR A 24 1.13 17.33 6.02
CA TYR A 24 1.46 18.25 7.11
C TYR A 24 0.23 18.88 7.76
N GLY A 25 -0.23 18.32 8.86
CA GLY A 25 -1.21 18.97 9.74
C GLY A 25 -2.25 18.06 10.38
N THR A 26 -2.43 16.85 9.92
CA THR A 26 -3.46 15.92 10.42
C THR A 26 -2.92 14.80 11.30
N GLY A 27 -1.59 14.65 11.40
CA GLY A 27 -0.94 13.54 12.10
C GLY A 27 -0.73 12.29 11.22
N SER A 28 -1.24 12.29 10.00
CA SER A 28 -0.94 11.29 8.97
C SER A 28 0.15 11.82 8.05
N ILE A 29 1.04 10.94 7.63
CA ILE A 29 2.09 11.25 6.64
C ILE A 29 1.69 10.83 5.22
N GLY A 30 0.51 10.25 5.05
CA GLY A 30 0.02 9.81 3.74
C GLY A 30 0.78 8.61 3.17
N GLY A 31 0.63 8.40 1.88
CA GLY A 31 1.20 7.22 1.23
C GLY A 31 0.55 5.93 1.73
N ILE A 32 1.34 4.91 2.03
CA ILE A 32 0.81 3.67 2.61
C ILE A 32 0.79 3.68 4.15
N ASP A 33 1.24 4.77 4.79
CA ASP A 33 1.29 5.01 6.24
C ASP A 33 1.56 3.73 7.06
N ARG A 34 0.65 3.33 7.98
CA ARG A 34 0.82 2.16 8.87
C ARG A 34 1.01 0.83 8.14
N PHE A 35 0.67 0.76 6.87
CA PHE A 35 0.78 -0.48 6.09
C PHE A 35 2.19 -0.81 5.64
N GLY A 36 3.19 0.02 5.98
CA GLY A 36 4.59 -0.30 5.72
C GLY A 36 5.58 0.55 6.50
N VAL A 37 6.64 -0.08 7.01
CA VAL A 37 7.71 0.60 7.76
C VAL A 37 8.39 1.71 6.94
N MET A 38 8.42 1.58 5.60
CA MET A 38 8.99 2.61 4.73
C MET A 38 8.09 3.83 4.55
N ALA A 39 6.85 3.79 5.03
CA ALA A 39 5.97 4.95 5.08
C ALA A 39 5.88 5.48 6.52
N ASN A 40 5.50 4.67 7.48
CA ASN A 40 5.39 5.10 8.88
C ASN A 40 6.43 4.40 9.74
N GLN A 41 7.47 5.12 10.07
CA GLN A 41 8.61 4.64 10.86
C GLN A 41 8.23 4.10 12.24
N GLY A 42 7.17 4.63 12.82
CA GLY A 42 6.66 4.21 14.12
C GLY A 42 5.51 3.21 14.05
N GLY A 43 5.02 2.92 12.84
CA GLY A 43 3.88 2.01 12.65
C GLY A 43 2.57 2.49 13.25
N ASN A 44 2.52 3.70 13.82
CA ASN A 44 1.31 4.27 14.37
C ASN A 44 1.40 5.79 14.46
N SER A 45 0.39 6.48 14.01
CA SER A 45 0.18 7.91 14.23
C SER A 45 0.19 8.33 15.72
N GLY A 46 0.30 7.39 16.65
CA GLY A 46 0.42 7.59 18.09
C GLY A 46 1.85 7.55 18.66
N GLY A 47 2.88 7.37 17.82
CA GLY A 47 4.27 7.62 18.24
C GLY A 47 4.99 6.49 18.99
N ASP A 48 4.57 5.25 18.93
CA ASP A 48 5.37 4.14 19.47
C ASP A 48 6.49 3.74 18.50
N LEU A 49 7.51 4.60 18.41
CA LEU A 49 8.73 4.37 17.62
C LEU A 49 9.51 3.11 18.06
N ALA A 50 9.12 2.49 19.16
CA ALA A 50 9.76 1.29 19.67
C ALA A 50 9.29 0.02 18.95
N TRP A 51 8.11 0.06 18.32
CA TRP A 51 7.50 -1.10 17.67
C TRP A 51 7.28 -0.81 16.18
N PRO A 52 8.17 -1.23 15.29
CA PRO A 52 8.01 -1.00 13.87
C PRO A 52 6.82 -1.82 13.32
N GLY A 53 6.13 -1.27 12.34
CA GLY A 53 5.19 -2.02 11.52
C GLY A 53 5.91 -3.03 10.61
N HIS A 54 5.15 -3.93 10.02
CA HIS A 54 5.68 -4.90 9.07
C HIS A 54 6.21 -4.21 7.80
N ILE A 55 7.17 -4.82 7.14
CA ILE A 55 7.64 -4.39 5.82
C ILE A 55 6.55 -4.75 4.78
N SER A 56 6.12 -3.75 3.98
CA SER A 56 5.04 -3.94 2.99
C SER A 56 5.38 -4.97 1.93
N ALA A 57 4.35 -5.53 1.28
CA ALA A 57 4.50 -6.48 0.18
C ALA A 57 5.42 -5.96 -0.92
N TRP A 58 5.23 -4.69 -1.34
CA TRP A 58 6.06 -4.09 -2.38
C TRP A 58 7.52 -3.96 -1.95
N THR A 59 7.78 -3.49 -0.73
CA THR A 59 9.16 -3.39 -0.21
C THR A 59 9.87 -4.75 -0.19
N ARG A 60 9.19 -5.81 0.27
CA ARG A 60 9.75 -7.17 0.26
C ARG A 60 10.03 -7.68 -1.15
N LEU A 61 9.18 -7.33 -2.11
CA LEU A 61 9.39 -7.66 -3.52
C LEU A 61 10.63 -6.94 -4.06
N GLN A 62 10.80 -5.64 -3.80
CA GLN A 62 11.97 -4.85 -4.23
C GLN A 62 13.28 -5.35 -3.61
N LEU A 63 13.24 -5.79 -2.36
CA LEU A 63 14.39 -6.37 -1.68
C LEU A 63 14.74 -7.80 -2.18
N GLY A 64 13.89 -8.38 -3.02
CA GLY A 64 14.07 -9.76 -3.47
C GLY A 64 13.88 -10.80 -2.38
N TRP A 65 13.20 -10.45 -1.30
CA TRP A 65 12.97 -11.35 -0.17
C TRP A 65 11.81 -12.32 -0.41
N ILE A 66 10.96 -12.01 -1.38
CA ILE A 66 9.81 -12.83 -1.72
C ILE A 66 9.58 -12.83 -3.23
N ASN A 67 9.16 -13.97 -3.74
CA ASN A 67 8.66 -14.11 -5.11
C ASN A 67 7.14 -14.33 -5.04
N PRO A 68 6.33 -13.39 -5.52
CA PRO A 68 4.88 -13.54 -5.47
C PRO A 68 4.39 -14.66 -6.39
N THR A 69 3.36 -15.36 -5.97
CA THR A 69 2.60 -16.22 -6.86
C THR A 69 1.75 -15.35 -7.78
N VAL A 70 1.96 -15.47 -9.09
CA VAL A 70 1.18 -14.73 -10.08
C VAL A 70 -0.16 -15.43 -10.28
N LEU A 71 -1.25 -14.69 -10.10
CA LEU A 71 -2.60 -15.16 -10.35
C LEU A 71 -3.03 -14.76 -11.77
N ASP A 72 -3.04 -15.70 -12.68
CA ASP A 72 -3.39 -15.50 -14.10
C ASP A 72 -4.66 -16.27 -14.52
N THR A 73 -5.20 -17.11 -13.64
CA THR A 73 -6.39 -17.93 -13.85
C THR A 73 -7.40 -17.73 -12.73
N ASP A 74 -8.67 -17.94 -13.07
CA ASP A 74 -9.75 -17.91 -12.07
C ASP A 74 -9.63 -19.13 -11.14
N GLY A 75 -9.89 -18.90 -9.85
CA GLY A 75 -9.78 -19.97 -8.85
C GLY A 75 -10.03 -19.47 -7.43
N VAL A 76 -9.91 -20.40 -6.50
CA VAL A 76 -9.88 -20.12 -5.06
C VAL A 76 -8.45 -20.31 -4.59
N TYR A 77 -7.90 -19.26 -4.00
CA TYR A 77 -6.51 -19.24 -3.55
C TYR A 77 -6.44 -18.96 -2.05
N GLU A 78 -5.65 -19.73 -1.36
CA GLU A 78 -5.37 -19.52 0.06
C GLU A 78 -4.18 -18.54 0.22
N LEU A 79 -4.39 -17.43 0.92
CA LEU A 79 -3.37 -16.47 1.26
C LEU A 79 -3.14 -16.49 2.77
N ARG A 80 -2.12 -17.22 3.20
CA ARG A 80 -1.79 -17.42 4.61
C ARG A 80 -1.17 -16.16 5.22
N PRO A 81 -1.26 -15.98 6.56
CA PRO A 81 -0.66 -14.84 7.25
C PRO A 81 0.82 -14.66 6.97
N VAL A 82 1.21 -13.45 6.58
CA VAL A 82 2.59 -13.12 6.19
C VAL A 82 3.58 -13.22 7.35
N GLU A 83 3.11 -13.06 8.56
CA GLU A 83 3.90 -13.14 9.79
C GLU A 83 4.47 -14.56 10.01
N GLN A 84 3.83 -15.56 9.43
CA GLN A 84 4.21 -16.97 9.58
C GLN A 84 4.52 -17.66 8.26
N ASN A 85 4.25 -17.01 7.14
CA ASN A 85 4.39 -17.59 5.80
C ASN A 85 4.98 -16.54 4.86
N GLN A 86 5.54 -17.00 3.76
CA GLN A 86 6.03 -16.10 2.70
C GLN A 86 5.04 -16.05 1.53
N ASP A 87 3.75 -15.95 1.85
CA ASP A 87 2.71 -15.87 0.83
C ASP A 87 2.51 -14.43 0.37
N MET A 88 2.49 -14.25 -0.92
CA MET A 88 2.14 -12.99 -1.59
C MET A 88 1.55 -13.32 -2.96
N PHE A 89 0.49 -12.68 -3.33
CA PHE A 89 -0.06 -12.78 -4.68
C PHE A 89 0.18 -11.53 -5.49
N LYS A 90 0.38 -11.73 -6.80
CA LYS A 90 0.48 -10.66 -7.79
C LYS A 90 -0.57 -10.89 -8.89
N ILE A 91 -1.33 -9.86 -9.21
CA ILE A 91 -2.25 -9.83 -10.33
C ILE A 91 -1.78 -8.74 -11.29
N ALA A 92 -1.29 -9.15 -12.46
CA ALA A 92 -0.81 -8.24 -13.51
C ALA A 92 -1.68 -8.32 -14.78
N LYS A 93 -2.54 -9.32 -14.88
CA LYS A 93 -3.43 -9.49 -16.04
C LYS A 93 -4.48 -8.38 -16.07
N GLY A 94 -4.55 -7.66 -17.18
CA GLY A 94 -5.47 -6.52 -17.35
C GLY A 94 -4.87 -5.16 -17.02
N PHE A 95 -3.64 -5.13 -16.52
CA PHE A 95 -2.89 -3.91 -16.20
C PHE A 95 -1.86 -3.57 -17.28
N ALA A 96 -1.38 -2.34 -17.29
CA ALA A 96 -0.25 -1.92 -18.12
C ALA A 96 1.05 -2.63 -17.69
N GLU A 97 2.07 -2.57 -18.52
CA GLU A 97 3.40 -3.02 -18.13
C GLU A 97 3.85 -2.26 -16.87
N LYS A 98 4.40 -2.97 -15.87
CA LYS A 98 4.81 -2.45 -14.56
C LYS A 98 3.66 -1.92 -13.68
N GLU A 99 2.42 -2.12 -14.07
CA GLU A 99 1.24 -1.87 -13.24
C GLU A 99 0.63 -3.21 -12.80
N TYR A 100 0.27 -3.34 -11.52
CA TYR A 100 -0.24 -4.60 -10.97
C TYR A 100 -0.82 -4.43 -9.56
N LEU A 101 -1.54 -5.44 -9.11
CA LEU A 101 -1.93 -5.56 -7.70
C LEU A 101 -0.98 -6.51 -6.97
N LEU A 102 -0.63 -6.18 -5.72
CA LEU A 102 -0.03 -7.09 -4.75
C LEU A 102 -1.00 -7.32 -3.59
N LEU A 103 -1.08 -8.57 -3.15
CA LEU A 103 -1.93 -8.97 -2.03
C LEU A 103 -1.10 -9.67 -0.98
N GLU A 104 -1.25 -9.25 0.27
CA GLU A 104 -0.71 -9.93 1.45
C GLU A 104 -1.79 -10.05 2.53
N ASN A 105 -1.73 -11.11 3.32
CA ASN A 105 -2.61 -11.29 4.47
C ASN A 105 -1.83 -10.95 5.73
N ARG A 106 -2.25 -9.91 6.45
CA ARG A 106 -1.61 -9.44 7.69
C ARG A 106 -2.55 -9.63 8.86
N GLN A 107 -2.04 -10.23 9.92
CA GLN A 107 -2.82 -10.61 11.09
C GLN A 107 -2.24 -10.05 12.37
N GLN A 108 -3.11 -9.79 13.34
CA GLN A 108 -2.71 -9.46 14.70
C GLN A 108 -2.20 -10.72 15.41
N ILE A 109 -0.91 -10.99 15.34
CA ILE A 109 -0.29 -12.11 16.02
C ILE A 109 0.55 -11.60 17.20
N THR A 110 0.28 -12.13 18.40
CA THR A 110 0.99 -11.73 19.61
C THR A 110 2.50 -11.97 19.49
N GLY A 111 3.27 -10.94 19.79
CA GLY A 111 4.73 -10.94 19.68
C GLY A 111 5.27 -10.63 18.29
N ASP A 112 4.41 -10.40 17.31
CA ASP A 112 4.80 -10.04 15.93
C ASP A 112 4.69 -8.53 15.68
N PHE A 113 5.25 -8.07 14.57
CA PHE A 113 5.31 -6.65 14.19
C PHE A 113 3.92 -6.02 14.06
N ASP A 114 2.94 -6.76 13.59
CA ASP A 114 1.57 -6.29 13.37
C ASP A 114 0.65 -6.42 14.58
N GLU A 115 1.15 -6.92 15.71
CA GLU A 115 0.33 -7.09 16.92
C GLU A 115 -0.45 -5.83 17.33
N LYS A 116 0.16 -4.66 17.16
CA LYS A 116 -0.45 -3.39 17.56
C LYS A 116 -1.20 -2.67 16.43
N PHE A 117 -1.00 -3.09 15.18
CA PHE A 117 -1.43 -2.33 14.02
C PHE A 117 -2.57 -2.98 13.23
N MET A 118 -2.64 -4.31 13.23
CA MET A 118 -3.62 -5.08 12.48
C MET A 118 -4.73 -5.61 13.38
N ASN A 119 -5.65 -4.76 13.78
CA ASN A 119 -6.82 -5.14 14.56
C ASN A 119 -8.11 -4.53 13.98
N PRO A 120 -8.95 -5.35 13.32
CA PRO A 120 -8.71 -6.74 12.94
C PRO A 120 -7.68 -6.86 11.83
N GLY A 121 -7.07 -8.05 11.70
CA GLY A 121 -6.25 -8.39 10.55
C GLY A 121 -7.08 -8.69 9.31
N GLY A 122 -6.41 -8.84 8.16
CA GLY A 122 -7.05 -9.15 6.89
C GLY A 122 -6.10 -9.03 5.71
N VAL A 123 -6.65 -8.99 4.53
CA VAL A 123 -5.88 -8.81 3.29
C VAL A 123 -5.64 -7.33 3.06
N ILE A 124 -4.39 -6.98 2.81
CA ILE A 124 -3.99 -5.68 2.29
C ILE A 124 -3.75 -5.83 0.79
N ILE A 125 -4.35 -4.95 0.02
CA ILE A 125 -4.22 -4.91 -1.44
C ILE A 125 -3.52 -3.61 -1.81
N TYR A 126 -2.38 -3.73 -2.48
CA TYR A 126 -1.65 -2.59 -3.02
C TYR A 126 -1.89 -2.51 -4.53
N HIS A 127 -2.25 -1.33 -5.02
CA HIS A 127 -2.18 -1.00 -6.44
C HIS A 127 -0.83 -0.34 -6.70
N VAL A 128 -0.04 -0.96 -7.54
CA VAL A 128 1.33 -0.54 -7.86
C VAL A 128 1.38 -0.09 -9.31
N ASP A 129 1.95 1.09 -9.55
CA ASP A 129 2.31 1.58 -10.88
C ASP A 129 3.76 2.11 -10.86
N GLU A 130 4.70 1.26 -11.26
CA GLU A 130 6.11 1.61 -11.29
C GLU A 130 6.48 2.53 -12.46
N ASN A 131 5.57 2.78 -13.40
CA ASN A 131 5.84 3.68 -14.52
C ASN A 131 5.98 5.13 -14.09
N ILE A 132 5.37 5.51 -12.97
CA ILE A 132 5.40 6.90 -12.51
C ILE A 132 6.59 7.24 -11.61
N TRP A 133 7.42 6.27 -11.21
CA TRP A 133 8.64 6.55 -10.45
C TRP A 133 9.59 7.48 -11.20
N ASP A 134 9.80 7.22 -12.49
CA ASP A 134 10.73 8.00 -13.31
C ASP A 134 10.25 9.43 -13.55
N VAL A 135 8.93 9.65 -13.49
CA VAL A 135 8.33 10.98 -13.70
C VAL A 135 8.57 11.93 -12.52
N PHE A 136 8.84 11.37 -11.35
CA PHE A 136 8.98 12.11 -10.10
C PHE A 136 10.41 12.20 -9.58
N ASP A 137 11.37 11.59 -10.26
CA ASP A 137 12.79 11.64 -9.89
C ASP A 137 13.40 13.00 -10.23
N ASN A 138 13.13 13.99 -9.40
CA ASN A 138 13.78 15.29 -9.42
C ASN A 138 14.97 15.34 -8.46
N GLY A 139 15.79 14.29 -8.41
CA GLY A 139 17.07 14.36 -7.71
C GLY A 139 17.03 13.82 -6.28
N GLY A 140 16.40 12.70 -6.05
CA GLY A 140 16.69 11.88 -4.88
C GLY A 140 15.60 11.75 -3.82
N ASN A 141 14.46 12.36 -3.98
CA ASN A 141 13.27 12.11 -3.17
C ASN A 141 12.25 11.30 -3.98
N MET A 142 12.51 10.00 -4.10
CA MET A 142 11.54 9.07 -4.68
C MET A 142 10.48 8.72 -3.63
N GLY A 143 9.71 9.72 -3.20
CA GLY A 143 8.60 9.54 -2.29
C GLY A 143 7.38 8.98 -3.00
N ASN A 144 6.52 8.34 -2.25
CA ASN A 144 5.23 7.88 -2.72
C ASN A 144 4.24 9.06 -2.68
N PHE A 145 4.25 9.92 -3.68
CA PHE A 145 3.37 11.10 -3.69
C PHE A 145 2.61 11.25 -5.00
N PRO A 146 1.29 11.46 -4.96
CA PRO A 146 0.56 11.85 -6.14
C PRO A 146 0.80 13.34 -6.40
N ARG A 147 1.28 13.70 -7.56
CA ARG A 147 1.16 15.09 -8.01
C ARG A 147 -0.28 15.40 -8.36
N GLY A 148 -1.07 15.55 -7.37
CA GLY A 148 -2.50 15.67 -7.41
C GLY A 148 -3.09 14.61 -6.51
N GLY A 149 -3.93 14.96 -5.67
CA GLY A 149 -4.61 14.08 -4.73
C GLY A 149 -6.10 14.26 -4.86
N PRO A 150 -6.82 13.76 -3.89
CA PRO A 150 -8.27 13.83 -3.81
C PRO A 150 -8.86 15.25 -3.91
N PHE A 151 -8.03 16.27 -3.78
CA PHE A 151 -8.43 17.68 -3.99
C PHE A 151 -8.49 18.08 -5.47
N GLN A 152 -8.03 17.24 -6.38
CA GLN A 152 -8.06 17.54 -7.79
C GLN A 152 -9.31 16.94 -8.44
N SER A 153 -9.96 17.76 -9.25
CA SER A 153 -11.11 17.32 -10.01
C SER A 153 -10.78 16.09 -10.86
N GLY A 154 -11.61 15.07 -10.75
CA GLY A 154 -11.44 13.82 -11.49
C GLY A 154 -10.50 12.80 -10.88
N TRP A 155 -9.90 13.07 -9.71
CA TRP A 155 -9.10 12.08 -9.01
C TRP A 155 -9.95 10.86 -8.57
N PRO A 156 -9.41 9.64 -8.60
CA PRO A 156 -8.11 9.20 -9.12
C PRO A 156 -8.06 9.00 -10.64
N GLY A 157 -9.17 9.16 -11.35
CA GLY A 157 -9.28 8.98 -12.80
C GLY A 157 -8.59 10.06 -13.64
N ASN A 158 -7.98 11.08 -13.01
CA ASN A 158 -7.21 12.12 -13.69
C ASN A 158 -5.76 11.73 -13.99
N GLY A 159 -5.38 10.46 -13.75
CA GLY A 159 -4.05 9.93 -13.98
C GLY A 159 -3.03 10.22 -12.88
N ARG A 160 -3.44 10.85 -11.76
CA ARG A 160 -2.55 11.15 -10.65
C ARG A 160 -2.84 10.24 -9.47
N HIS A 161 -1.85 9.46 -9.07
CA HIS A 161 -1.95 8.45 -8.03
C HIS A 161 -0.58 8.14 -7.43
N TYR A 162 -0.55 7.43 -6.32
CA TYR A 162 0.70 6.94 -5.74
C TYR A 162 1.31 5.82 -6.59
N PRO A 163 2.65 5.76 -6.73
CA PRO A 163 3.32 4.58 -7.28
C PRO A 163 3.00 3.29 -6.54
N VAL A 164 2.79 3.38 -5.24
CA VAL A 164 2.30 2.29 -4.39
C VAL A 164 1.17 2.83 -3.52
N ALA A 165 -0.03 2.45 -3.81
CA ALA A 165 -1.23 2.85 -3.07
C ALA A 165 -1.86 1.64 -2.37
N VAL A 166 -2.49 1.86 -1.21
CA VAL A 166 -3.36 0.86 -0.58
C VAL A 166 -4.77 1.03 -1.16
N LEU A 167 -5.34 -0.03 -1.72
CA LEU A 167 -6.76 -0.06 -2.08
C LEU A 167 -7.58 -0.23 -0.80
N GLN A 168 -8.00 0.88 -0.22
CA GLN A 168 -8.77 0.93 1.01
C GLN A 168 -10.14 0.30 0.81
N ALA A 169 -10.50 -0.67 1.65
CA ALA A 169 -11.70 -1.48 1.46
C ALA A 169 -13.01 -0.68 1.61
N ASP A 170 -12.97 0.43 2.33
CA ASP A 170 -14.10 1.35 2.48
C ASP A 170 -14.24 2.34 1.31
N GLY A 171 -13.20 2.50 0.48
CA GLY A 171 -13.18 3.38 -0.70
C GLY A 171 -13.14 4.88 -0.38
N LEU A 172 -12.78 5.26 0.84
CA LEU A 172 -12.77 6.68 1.25
C LEU A 172 -11.47 7.41 0.90
N TYR A 173 -10.39 6.69 0.58
CA TYR A 173 -9.09 7.28 0.22
C TYR A 173 -8.52 8.24 1.26
N GLU A 174 -8.69 7.92 2.54
CA GLU A 174 -8.26 8.78 3.65
C GLU A 174 -6.73 8.86 3.77
N LEU A 175 -6.01 7.83 3.31
CA LEU A 175 -4.55 7.84 3.23
C LEU A 175 -4.06 8.91 2.26
N GLU A 176 -4.61 8.96 1.06
CA GLU A 176 -4.25 9.95 0.05
C GLU A 176 -4.67 11.36 0.44
N GLN A 177 -5.72 11.49 1.23
CA GLN A 177 -6.17 12.77 1.77
C GLN A 177 -5.39 13.21 3.02
N GLY A 178 -4.53 12.36 3.56
CA GLY A 178 -3.81 12.64 4.82
C GLY A 178 -4.76 12.83 6.01
N ILE A 179 -5.97 12.26 5.98
CA ILE A 179 -6.96 12.41 7.05
C ILE A 179 -6.58 11.55 8.25
N ASN A 180 -6.07 10.37 7.99
CA ASN A 180 -5.60 9.44 9.02
C ASN A 180 -4.47 8.54 8.47
N GLY A 181 -3.84 7.77 9.36
CA GLY A 181 -2.75 6.84 9.01
C GLY A 181 -3.23 5.42 8.70
N GLY A 182 -4.43 5.25 8.21
CA GLY A 182 -5.07 3.97 7.97
C GLY A 182 -5.90 3.49 9.17
N LYS A 183 -6.98 2.79 8.88
CA LYS A 183 -7.95 2.26 9.84
C LYS A 183 -8.21 0.78 9.59
N SER A 184 -9.00 0.19 10.47
CA SER A 184 -9.46 -1.20 10.34
C SER A 184 -10.43 -1.42 9.17
N ASP A 185 -11.16 -0.41 8.76
CA ASP A 185 -12.10 -0.43 7.64
C ASP A 185 -11.41 -0.31 6.27
N ASP A 186 -10.13 0.09 6.24
CA ASP A 186 -9.29 0.01 5.05
C ASP A 186 -8.90 -1.44 4.69
N ILE A 187 -9.05 -2.37 5.64
CA ILE A 187 -8.58 -3.74 5.52
C ILE A 187 -9.67 -4.65 4.95
N TRP A 188 -9.32 -5.47 3.97
CA TRP A 188 -10.20 -6.48 3.39
C TRP A 188 -10.32 -7.69 4.32
N ASN A 189 -11.34 -7.71 5.18
CA ASN A 189 -11.50 -8.72 6.23
C ASN A 189 -12.90 -9.32 6.35
N GLN A 190 -13.81 -8.97 5.45
CA GLN A 190 -15.17 -9.49 5.45
C GLN A 190 -15.45 -10.29 4.18
N ALA A 191 -16.09 -11.44 4.34
CA ALA A 191 -16.45 -12.31 3.21
C ALA A 191 -17.42 -11.68 2.20
N SER A 192 -18.10 -10.59 2.60
CA SER A 192 -19.01 -9.85 1.71
C SER A 192 -18.31 -8.77 0.89
N GLN A 193 -17.05 -8.45 1.18
CA GLN A 193 -16.31 -7.46 0.42
C GLN A 193 -15.93 -8.05 -0.94
N VAL A 194 -16.14 -7.28 -1.98
CA VAL A 194 -15.83 -7.65 -3.36
C VAL A 194 -15.05 -6.51 -4.00
N LEU A 195 -13.92 -6.83 -4.60
CA LEU A 195 -13.13 -5.93 -5.42
C LEU A 195 -13.17 -6.40 -6.87
N GLY A 196 -13.37 -5.48 -7.79
CA GLY A 196 -13.44 -5.77 -9.21
C GLY A 196 -13.39 -4.49 -10.06
N PRO A 197 -13.47 -4.60 -11.38
CA PRO A 197 -13.48 -3.45 -12.28
C PRO A 197 -14.71 -2.56 -12.03
N GLY A 198 -14.49 -1.26 -11.95
CA GLY A 198 -15.51 -0.24 -11.70
C GLY A 198 -15.87 0.57 -12.93
N ASN A 199 -15.20 0.36 -14.05
CA ASN A 199 -15.34 1.17 -15.28
C ASN A 199 -15.17 2.68 -14.99
N GLY A 200 -14.23 3.01 -14.10
CA GLY A 200 -13.90 4.38 -13.69
C GLY A 200 -14.97 5.08 -12.86
N LYS A 201 -15.94 4.36 -12.27
CA LYS A 201 -17.10 5.00 -11.61
C LYS A 201 -17.29 4.66 -10.15
N THR A 202 -16.79 3.54 -9.68
CA THR A 202 -17.02 3.06 -8.32
C THR A 202 -15.70 2.69 -7.66
N TYR A 203 -15.44 3.22 -6.49
CA TYR A 203 -14.23 2.94 -5.71
C TYR A 203 -14.60 2.22 -4.41
N PRO A 204 -13.69 1.34 -3.92
CA PRO A 204 -12.46 0.89 -4.56
C PRO A 204 -12.72 -0.02 -5.75
N ASN A 205 -11.83 -0.01 -6.73
CA ASN A 205 -11.92 -0.87 -7.91
C ASN A 205 -10.54 -1.35 -8.37
N THR A 206 -10.51 -2.25 -9.37
CA THR A 206 -9.29 -2.78 -9.97
C THR A 206 -8.98 -2.15 -11.32
N ASP A 207 -9.54 -0.98 -11.62
CA ASP A 207 -9.30 -0.32 -12.90
C ASP A 207 -7.83 0.08 -13.03
N SER A 208 -7.24 -0.24 -14.18
CA SER A 208 -5.88 0.21 -14.51
C SER A 208 -5.85 1.73 -14.62
N TYR A 209 -4.85 2.36 -14.06
CA TYR A 209 -4.60 3.80 -14.23
C TYR A 209 -4.36 4.18 -15.68
N ALA A 210 -3.73 3.28 -16.44
CA ALA A 210 -3.42 3.49 -17.85
C ALA A 210 -4.64 3.30 -18.76
N PHE A 211 -5.55 2.37 -18.44
CA PHE A 211 -6.62 1.96 -19.34
C PHE A 211 -8.02 2.34 -18.83
N GLY A 212 -8.17 2.65 -17.55
CA GLY A 212 -9.46 3.00 -16.96
C GLY A 212 -10.49 1.85 -16.93
N GLN A 213 -10.03 0.60 -16.96
CA GLN A 213 -10.86 -0.62 -16.91
C GLN A 213 -10.14 -1.71 -16.14
#